data_0275a7fce3a1ca6b7a5c70f44d24a7dd
#
_entry.id   0275a7fce3a1ca6b7a5c70f44d24a7dd
#
_cell.length_a   1.000
_cell.length_b   1.000
_cell.length_c   1.000
_cell.angle_alpha   90.00
_cell.angle_beta   90.00
_cell.angle_gamma   90.00
#
_symmetry.space_group_name_H-M   'P 1'
#
loop_
_entity.id
_entity.type
_entity.pdbx_description
1 polymer ?
#
loop_
_entity_poly.entity_id
_entity_poly.type
_entity_poly.pdbx_seq_one_letter_code
_entity_poly.pdbx_strand_id
1 'polypeptide(L)'
;MANVVSMKQLLEAGVHFGHQTRRWNPKMAEYIFTERNGIYIIDLQKTVKKLDEAYKFVHDVAADGGEIIFVGTKKQAQESIKEEAERCGMPYVNARWLGGMLTNFKTIRGRVARLAQLKAMAEDGTFDMLPKKEVAGLELEIEKLEKYLGGITEMKKIPQAMFIVDPRKER
;
A
#
# COMPACT_ATOMS: atom_id res chain seq x y z
N MET A 1 -20.58 -4.51 20.67
CA MET A 1 -20.23 -3.60 19.56
C MET A 1 -20.52 -4.33 18.26
N ALA A 2 -21.11 -3.67 17.27
CA ALA A 2 -21.31 -4.30 15.96
C ALA A 2 -19.92 -4.53 15.31
N ASN A 3 -19.67 -5.73 14.80
CA ASN A 3 -18.44 -6.01 14.05
C ASN A 3 -18.37 -5.09 12.84
N VAL A 4 -17.21 -4.52 12.57
CA VAL A 4 -16.98 -3.62 11.42
C VAL A 4 -17.29 -4.29 10.09
N VAL A 5 -16.97 -5.59 10.00
CA VAL A 5 -17.27 -6.44 8.85
C VAL A 5 -17.94 -7.73 9.34
N SER A 6 -19.05 -8.09 8.72
CA SER A 6 -19.76 -9.33 9.04
C SER A 6 -19.05 -10.55 8.45
N MET A 7 -19.19 -11.70 9.11
CA MET A 7 -18.67 -12.96 8.60
C MET A 7 -19.23 -13.30 7.20
N LYS A 8 -20.49 -12.90 6.92
CA LYS A 8 -21.12 -13.09 5.61
C LYS A 8 -20.38 -12.32 4.51
N GLN A 9 -20.03 -11.08 4.74
CA GLN A 9 -19.24 -10.26 3.80
C GLN A 9 -17.86 -10.85 3.54
N LEU A 10 -17.19 -11.39 4.57
CA LEU A 10 -15.91 -12.07 4.41
C LEU A 10 -16.02 -13.35 3.58
N LEU A 11 -17.11 -14.12 3.75
CA LEU A 11 -17.39 -15.30 2.92
C LEU A 11 -17.65 -14.93 1.47
N GLU A 12 -18.47 -13.91 1.22
CA GLU A 12 -18.80 -13.42 -0.12
C GLU A 12 -17.55 -12.88 -0.85
N ALA A 13 -16.65 -12.22 -0.12
CA ALA A 13 -15.35 -11.76 -0.65
C ALA A 13 -14.33 -12.89 -0.87
N GLY A 14 -14.65 -14.13 -0.47
CA GLY A 14 -13.79 -15.30 -0.68
C GLY A 14 -12.53 -15.34 0.18
N VAL A 15 -12.41 -14.51 1.23
CA VAL A 15 -11.19 -14.42 2.07
C VAL A 15 -10.95 -15.64 2.95
N HIS A 16 -11.89 -16.58 3.01
CA HIS A 16 -11.75 -17.87 3.70
C HIS A 16 -10.87 -18.87 2.93
N PHE A 17 -10.61 -18.65 1.64
CA PHE A 17 -9.71 -19.49 0.87
C PHE A 17 -8.25 -19.20 1.20
N GLY A 18 -7.56 -20.21 1.71
CA GLY A 18 -6.12 -20.17 1.95
C GLY A 18 -5.30 -20.67 0.75
N HIS A 19 -4.14 -21.22 1.02
CA HIS A 19 -3.26 -21.79 0.02
C HIS A 19 -3.49 -23.31 -0.12
N GLN A 20 -2.97 -23.87 -1.20
CA GLN A 20 -2.91 -25.33 -1.38
C GLN A 20 -2.12 -25.97 -0.24
N THR A 21 -2.51 -27.20 0.15
CA THR A 21 -1.92 -27.94 1.28
C THR A 21 -0.41 -28.13 1.16
N ARG A 22 0.12 -28.28 -0.07
CA ARG A 22 1.58 -28.36 -0.32
C ARG A 22 2.37 -27.10 0.08
N ARG A 23 1.69 -25.96 0.26
CA ARG A 23 2.27 -24.68 0.71
C ARG A 23 2.03 -24.44 2.20
N TRP A 24 1.90 -25.52 2.98
CA TRP A 24 1.66 -25.42 4.39
C TRP A 24 2.76 -24.63 5.14
N ASN A 25 2.32 -23.83 6.12
CA ASN A 25 3.21 -23.11 7.01
C ASN A 25 2.80 -23.40 8.47
N PRO A 26 3.69 -23.96 9.31
CA PRO A 26 3.39 -24.27 10.70
C PRO A 26 2.84 -23.10 11.50
N LYS A 27 3.31 -21.87 11.22
CA LYS A 27 2.85 -20.65 11.90
C LYS A 27 1.38 -20.29 11.60
N MET A 28 0.80 -20.88 10.56
CA MET A 28 -0.60 -20.67 10.19
C MET A 28 -1.53 -21.76 10.73
N ALA A 29 -1.00 -22.81 11.38
CA ALA A 29 -1.78 -23.94 11.85
C ALA A 29 -2.96 -23.51 12.75
N GLU A 30 -2.76 -22.55 13.63
CA GLU A 30 -3.80 -22.05 14.54
C GLU A 30 -4.94 -21.29 13.84
N TYR A 31 -4.70 -20.77 12.61
CA TYR A 31 -5.66 -19.97 11.82
C TYR A 31 -6.41 -20.81 10.78
N ILE A 32 -6.04 -22.09 10.63
CA ILE A 32 -6.68 -23.00 9.67
C ILE A 32 -7.85 -23.68 10.37
N PHE A 33 -9.03 -23.58 9.76
CA PHE A 33 -10.24 -24.26 10.23
C PHE A 33 -10.28 -25.71 9.77
N THR A 34 -10.05 -25.96 8.47
CA THR A 34 -10.08 -27.29 7.85
C THR A 34 -9.38 -27.30 6.51
N GLU A 35 -9.29 -28.47 5.90
CA GLU A 35 -8.88 -28.66 4.51
C GLU A 35 -10.06 -29.12 3.69
N ARG A 36 -10.21 -28.61 2.47
CA ARG A 36 -11.20 -29.06 1.49
C ARG A 36 -10.61 -29.00 0.09
N ASN A 37 -10.69 -30.11 -0.63
CA ASN A 37 -10.19 -30.23 -2.01
C ASN A 37 -8.71 -29.80 -2.19
N GLY A 38 -7.84 -30.12 -1.23
CA GLY A 38 -6.43 -29.77 -1.27
C GLY A 38 -6.14 -28.29 -1.01
N ILE A 39 -7.12 -27.53 -0.49
CA ILE A 39 -6.97 -26.11 -0.14
C ILE A 39 -7.34 -25.94 1.34
N TYR A 40 -6.54 -25.19 2.08
CA TYR A 40 -6.86 -24.83 3.45
C TYR A 40 -7.97 -23.78 3.51
N ILE A 41 -8.87 -23.92 4.46
CA ILE A 41 -9.92 -22.96 4.77
C ILE A 41 -9.52 -22.22 6.05
N ILE A 42 -9.50 -20.90 5.99
CA ILE A 42 -9.11 -20.03 7.10
C ILE A 42 -10.29 -19.87 8.07
N ASP A 43 -10.01 -19.86 9.36
CA ASP A 43 -10.98 -19.63 10.42
C ASP A 43 -11.42 -18.14 10.43
N LEU A 44 -12.59 -17.86 9.86
CA LEU A 44 -13.13 -16.50 9.79
C LEU A 44 -13.53 -15.94 11.15
N GLN A 45 -13.80 -16.76 12.16
CA GLN A 45 -14.10 -16.23 13.50
C GLN A 45 -12.88 -15.52 14.09
N LYS A 46 -11.69 -16.10 13.88
CA LYS A 46 -10.43 -15.48 14.26
C LYS A 46 -10.11 -14.26 13.39
N THR A 47 -10.41 -14.33 12.11
CA THR A 47 -10.24 -13.21 11.18
C THR A 47 -11.04 -11.99 11.60
N VAL A 48 -12.34 -12.16 11.93
CA VAL A 48 -13.21 -11.06 12.40
C VAL A 48 -12.64 -10.41 13.66
N LYS A 49 -12.21 -11.20 14.65
CA LYS A 49 -11.62 -10.66 15.88
C LYS A 49 -10.37 -9.84 15.61
N LYS A 50 -9.48 -10.36 14.75
CA LYS A 50 -8.24 -9.66 14.38
C LYS A 50 -8.50 -8.41 13.54
N LEU A 51 -9.54 -8.43 12.72
CA LEU A 51 -9.96 -7.26 11.95
C LEU A 51 -10.51 -6.16 12.86
N ASP A 52 -11.32 -6.52 13.87
CA ASP A 52 -11.83 -5.55 14.84
C ASP A 52 -10.69 -4.92 15.68
N GLU A 53 -9.68 -5.72 16.08
CA GLU A 53 -8.46 -5.22 16.76
C GLU A 53 -7.69 -4.23 15.86
N ALA A 54 -7.46 -4.60 14.58
CA ALA A 54 -6.77 -3.76 13.62
C ALA A 54 -7.55 -2.48 13.31
N TYR A 55 -8.87 -2.57 13.14
CA TYR A 55 -9.73 -1.41 12.93
C TYR A 55 -9.64 -0.42 14.10
N LYS A 56 -9.72 -0.92 15.34
CA LYS A 56 -9.61 -0.07 16.51
C LYS A 56 -8.26 0.66 16.54
N PHE A 57 -7.16 -0.04 16.27
CA PHE A 57 -5.84 0.57 16.19
C PHE A 57 -5.77 1.69 15.14
N VAL A 58 -6.26 1.41 13.91
CA VAL A 58 -6.27 2.38 12.81
C VAL A 58 -7.17 3.58 13.15
N HIS A 59 -8.35 3.32 13.76
CA HIS A 59 -9.26 4.36 14.21
C HIS A 59 -8.61 5.30 15.24
N ASP A 60 -7.93 4.73 16.24
CA ASP A 60 -7.29 5.51 17.30
C ASP A 60 -6.15 6.38 16.72
N VAL A 61 -5.32 5.83 15.82
CA VAL A 61 -4.28 6.60 15.11
C VAL A 61 -4.90 7.73 14.28
N ALA A 62 -5.99 7.47 13.57
CA ALA A 62 -6.66 8.49 12.76
C ALA A 62 -7.34 9.57 13.63
N ALA A 63 -7.92 9.19 14.78
CA ALA A 63 -8.52 10.12 15.72
C ALA A 63 -7.50 11.09 16.33
N ASP A 64 -6.26 10.61 16.53
CA ASP A 64 -5.13 11.43 16.99
C ASP A 64 -4.51 12.31 15.86
N GLY A 65 -5.10 12.32 14.66
CA GLY A 65 -4.59 13.07 13.51
C GLY A 65 -3.31 12.46 12.92
N GLY A 66 -3.09 11.16 13.14
CA GLY A 66 -1.97 10.41 12.59
C GLY A 66 -2.15 10.09 11.09
N GLU A 67 -1.03 10.03 10.38
CA GLU A 67 -0.99 9.57 8.98
C GLU A 67 -0.76 8.06 8.92
N ILE A 68 -1.43 7.41 7.99
CA ILE A 68 -1.33 5.96 7.77
C ILE A 68 -0.92 5.74 6.32
N ILE A 69 0.22 5.07 6.08
CA ILE A 69 0.64 4.74 4.72
C ILE A 69 0.06 3.39 4.29
N PHE A 70 -0.54 3.36 3.11
CA PHE A 70 -1.07 2.15 2.50
C PHE A 70 -0.04 1.53 1.56
N VAL A 71 0.30 0.26 1.75
CA VAL A 71 1.32 -0.45 0.98
C VAL A 71 0.75 -1.73 0.37
N GLY A 72 0.84 -1.86 -0.94
CA GLY A 72 0.40 -3.05 -1.64
C GLY A 72 0.91 -3.12 -3.07
N THR A 73 2.07 -3.76 -3.26
CA THR A 73 2.71 -3.90 -4.58
C THR A 73 2.24 -5.12 -5.37
N LYS A 74 1.37 -5.94 -4.80
CA LYS A 74 0.78 -7.10 -5.47
C LYS A 74 -0.21 -6.64 -6.54
N LYS A 75 -0.09 -7.15 -7.76
CA LYS A 75 -0.93 -6.73 -8.91
C LYS A 75 -2.43 -6.66 -8.58
N GLN A 76 -2.93 -7.63 -7.80
CA GLN A 76 -4.34 -7.69 -7.41
C GLN A 76 -4.75 -6.62 -6.39
N ALA A 77 -3.80 -6.02 -5.67
CA ALA A 77 -4.05 -5.03 -4.64
C ALA A 77 -3.73 -3.58 -5.06
N GLN A 78 -2.94 -3.40 -6.12
CA GLN A 78 -2.39 -2.10 -6.52
C GLN A 78 -3.46 -1.02 -6.72
N GLU A 79 -4.55 -1.37 -7.41
CA GLU A 79 -5.62 -0.43 -7.74
C GLU A 79 -6.46 -0.12 -6.50
N SER A 80 -6.91 -1.14 -5.79
CA SER A 80 -7.69 -0.96 -4.55
C SER A 80 -6.94 -0.16 -3.48
N ILE A 81 -5.62 -0.38 -3.33
CA ILE A 81 -4.78 0.39 -2.41
C ILE A 81 -4.74 1.86 -2.81
N LYS A 82 -4.58 2.15 -4.10
CA LYS A 82 -4.57 3.52 -4.61
C LYS A 82 -5.92 4.21 -4.37
N GLU A 83 -7.01 3.59 -4.83
CA GLU A 83 -8.37 4.14 -4.70
C GLU A 83 -8.74 4.44 -3.25
N GLU A 84 -8.52 3.48 -2.34
CA GLU A 84 -8.88 3.64 -0.94
C GLU A 84 -7.99 4.66 -0.21
N ALA A 85 -6.70 4.72 -0.53
CA ALA A 85 -5.81 5.72 0.03
C ALA A 85 -6.16 7.14 -0.45
N GLU A 86 -6.43 7.32 -1.75
CA GLU A 86 -6.89 8.60 -2.31
C GLU A 86 -8.24 9.02 -1.73
N ARG A 87 -9.18 8.08 -1.52
CA ARG A 87 -10.47 8.34 -0.91
C ARG A 87 -10.36 8.91 0.50
N CYS A 88 -9.37 8.46 1.29
CA CYS A 88 -9.17 8.95 2.67
C CYS A 88 -8.05 9.99 2.79
N GLY A 89 -7.44 10.43 1.68
CA GLY A 89 -6.38 11.44 1.69
C GLY A 89 -5.07 10.98 2.35
N MET A 90 -4.78 9.67 2.31
CA MET A 90 -3.60 9.08 2.95
C MET A 90 -2.53 8.70 1.91
N PRO A 91 -1.24 8.72 2.29
CA PRO A 91 -0.17 8.31 1.39
C PRO A 91 -0.22 6.82 1.06
N TYR A 92 0.23 6.46 -0.15
CA TYR A 92 0.27 5.07 -0.58
C TYR A 92 1.50 4.71 -1.40
N VAL A 93 1.81 3.41 -1.43
CA VAL A 93 2.83 2.80 -2.29
C VAL A 93 2.23 1.54 -2.92
N ASN A 94 1.94 1.61 -4.21
CA ASN A 94 1.31 0.50 -4.95
C ASN A 94 2.19 -0.12 -6.04
N ALA A 95 3.31 0.50 -6.43
CA ALA A 95 4.16 -0.03 -7.49
C ALA A 95 5.34 -0.85 -6.93
N ARG A 96 6.19 -0.25 -6.12
CA ARG A 96 7.34 -0.90 -5.50
C ARG A 96 7.73 -0.17 -4.21
N TRP A 97 7.92 -0.91 -3.14
CA TRP A 97 8.54 -0.39 -1.93
C TRP A 97 10.03 -0.11 -2.19
N LEU A 98 10.45 1.14 -2.08
CA LEU A 98 11.84 1.51 -2.26
C LEU A 98 12.60 1.36 -0.94
N GLY A 99 13.80 0.81 -1.00
CA GLY A 99 14.67 0.74 0.17
C GLY A 99 14.94 2.13 0.75
N GLY A 100 14.85 2.25 2.07
CA GLY A 100 15.08 3.52 2.77
C GLY A 100 13.90 4.49 2.76
N MET A 101 12.71 4.08 2.33
CA MET A 101 11.53 4.96 2.24
C MET A 101 11.17 5.61 3.59
N LEU A 102 11.38 4.91 4.69
CA LEU A 102 11.21 5.44 6.04
C LEU A 102 12.56 5.73 6.72
N THR A 103 13.53 4.83 6.59
CA THR A 103 14.84 4.94 7.27
C THR A 103 15.77 5.99 6.65
N ASN A 104 15.59 6.32 5.37
CA ASN A 104 16.29 7.39 4.67
C ASN A 104 15.29 8.40 4.07
N PHE A 105 14.34 8.79 4.88
CA PHE A 105 13.22 9.65 4.49
C PHE A 105 13.67 10.99 3.87
N LYS A 106 14.76 11.59 4.39
CA LYS A 106 15.33 12.84 3.85
C LYS A 106 15.70 12.72 2.37
N THR A 107 16.32 11.61 1.98
CA THR A 107 16.68 11.36 0.57
C THR A 107 15.44 11.13 -0.30
N ILE A 108 14.46 10.39 0.20
CA ILE A 108 13.18 10.18 -0.51
C ILE A 108 12.45 11.52 -0.71
N ARG A 109 12.40 12.37 0.31
CA ARG A 109 11.86 13.74 0.20
C ARG A 109 12.58 14.57 -0.87
N GLY A 110 13.90 14.44 -0.98
CA GLY A 110 14.67 15.09 -2.05
C GLY A 110 14.25 14.61 -3.45
N ARG A 111 13.93 13.33 -3.61
CA ARG A 111 13.40 12.79 -4.88
C ARG A 111 11.97 13.25 -5.18
N VAL A 112 11.13 13.36 -4.17
CA VAL A 112 9.79 13.95 -4.30
C VAL A 112 9.88 15.44 -4.70
N ALA A 113 10.79 16.20 -4.09
CA ALA A 113 11.03 17.59 -4.49
C ALA A 113 11.53 17.69 -5.94
N ARG A 114 12.39 16.77 -6.38
CA ARG A 114 12.83 16.67 -7.78
C ARG A 114 11.67 16.42 -8.74
N LEU A 115 10.73 15.53 -8.39
CA LEU A 115 9.51 15.30 -9.18
C LEU A 115 8.70 16.60 -9.33
N ALA A 116 8.47 17.32 -8.23
CA ALA A 116 7.74 18.58 -8.25
C ALA A 116 8.46 19.63 -9.13
N GLN A 117 9.79 19.72 -9.01
CA GLN A 117 10.60 20.61 -9.85
C GLN A 117 10.46 20.29 -11.34
N LEU A 118 10.56 19.01 -11.72
CA LEU A 118 10.45 18.60 -13.11
C LEU A 118 9.06 18.87 -13.68
N LYS A 119 7.99 18.66 -12.90
CA LYS A 119 6.64 19.00 -13.31
C LYS A 119 6.48 20.50 -13.53
N ALA A 120 6.99 21.34 -12.63
CA ALA A 120 6.97 22.78 -12.79
C ALA A 120 7.73 23.23 -14.05
N MET A 121 8.91 22.64 -14.33
CA MET A 121 9.67 22.94 -15.56
C MET A 121 8.91 22.55 -16.84
N ALA A 122 8.11 21.49 -16.81
CA ALA A 122 7.27 21.11 -17.93
C ALA A 122 6.11 22.09 -18.15
N GLU A 123 5.50 22.58 -17.07
CA GLU A 123 4.39 23.55 -17.09
C GLU A 123 4.85 24.96 -17.50
N ASP A 124 6.02 25.39 -17.05
CA ASP A 124 6.62 26.72 -17.32
C ASP A 124 7.15 26.88 -18.76
N GLY A 125 7.07 25.85 -19.62
CA GLY A 125 7.59 25.87 -20.98
C GLY A 125 9.12 25.78 -21.07
N THR A 126 9.82 25.48 -19.97
CA THR A 126 11.28 25.30 -19.95
C THR A 126 11.71 24.15 -20.87
N PHE A 127 10.88 23.14 -21.05
CA PHE A 127 11.16 22.01 -21.95
C PHE A 127 11.22 22.42 -23.41
N ASP A 128 10.53 23.48 -23.81
CA ASP A 128 10.55 23.99 -25.20
C ASP A 128 11.90 24.61 -25.58
N MET A 129 12.70 25.03 -24.58
CA MET A 129 14.03 25.62 -24.76
C MET A 129 15.15 24.56 -24.79
N LEU A 130 14.85 23.30 -24.44
CA LEU A 130 15.83 22.24 -24.33
C LEU A 130 15.89 21.35 -25.61
N PRO A 131 17.03 20.71 -25.89
CA PRO A 131 17.13 19.73 -26.97
C PRO A 131 16.16 18.59 -26.78
N LYS A 132 15.50 18.11 -27.83
CA LYS A 132 14.50 17.02 -27.77
C LYS A 132 15.00 15.76 -27.04
N LYS A 133 16.29 15.44 -27.15
CA LYS A 133 16.89 14.29 -26.48
C LYS A 133 16.93 14.46 -24.95
N GLU A 134 17.17 15.68 -24.47
CA GLU A 134 17.17 15.99 -23.03
C GLU A 134 15.74 15.96 -22.48
N VAL A 135 14.78 16.57 -23.19
CA VAL A 135 13.36 16.54 -22.84
C VAL A 135 12.87 15.12 -22.67
N ALA A 136 13.12 14.24 -23.64
CA ALA A 136 12.75 12.83 -23.56
C ALA A 136 13.36 12.13 -22.32
N GLY A 137 14.59 12.51 -21.93
CA GLY A 137 15.22 12.00 -20.71
C GLY A 137 14.53 12.47 -19.43
N LEU A 138 14.12 13.74 -19.38
CA LEU A 138 13.40 14.34 -18.24
C LEU A 138 11.97 13.79 -18.13
N GLU A 139 11.27 13.59 -19.23
CA GLU A 139 9.95 12.95 -19.27
C GLU A 139 9.99 11.52 -18.73
N LEU A 140 11.00 10.72 -19.12
CA LEU A 140 11.22 9.39 -18.57
C LEU A 140 11.56 9.42 -17.07
N GLU A 141 12.26 10.46 -16.60
CA GLU A 141 12.53 10.65 -15.17
C GLU A 141 11.22 10.95 -14.43
N ILE A 142 10.38 11.84 -14.94
CA ILE A 142 9.05 12.16 -14.38
C ILE A 142 8.21 10.89 -14.28
N GLU A 143 8.06 10.15 -15.36
CA GLU A 143 7.26 8.91 -15.38
C GLU A 143 7.72 7.91 -14.30
N LYS A 144 9.03 7.71 -14.17
CA LYS A 144 9.59 6.81 -13.16
C LYS A 144 9.35 7.32 -11.73
N LEU A 145 9.56 8.60 -11.48
CA LEU A 145 9.35 9.19 -10.15
C LEU A 145 7.88 9.19 -9.78
N GLU A 146 6.99 9.53 -10.71
CA GLU A 146 5.54 9.48 -10.52
C GLU A 146 5.07 8.07 -10.18
N LYS A 147 5.50 7.09 -10.94
CA LYS A 147 5.14 5.68 -10.72
C LYS A 147 5.53 5.17 -9.34
N TYR A 148 6.67 5.58 -8.79
CA TYR A 148 7.18 5.03 -7.52
C TYR A 148 6.94 5.93 -6.31
N LEU A 149 6.83 7.24 -6.51
CA LEU A 149 6.74 8.22 -5.42
C LEU A 149 5.47 9.07 -5.49
N GLY A 150 4.67 8.95 -6.55
CA GLY A 150 3.45 9.74 -6.73
C GLY A 150 2.50 9.68 -5.55
N GLY A 151 2.31 8.50 -4.97
CA GLY A 151 1.41 8.32 -3.82
C GLY A 151 1.94 8.86 -2.48
N ILE A 152 3.19 9.33 -2.42
CA ILE A 152 3.79 9.89 -1.19
C ILE A 152 4.22 11.35 -1.33
N THR A 153 3.81 12.03 -2.39
CA THR A 153 4.17 13.44 -2.66
C THR A 153 3.74 14.37 -1.53
N GLU A 154 2.58 14.15 -0.97
CA GLU A 154 1.97 14.93 0.13
C GLU A 154 2.55 14.59 1.51
N MET A 155 3.25 13.46 1.64
CA MET A 155 3.75 12.96 2.93
C MET A 155 4.90 13.84 3.47
N LYS A 156 4.63 14.65 4.48
CA LYS A 156 5.59 15.62 5.07
C LYS A 156 6.43 15.03 6.21
N LYS A 157 5.93 14.01 6.88
CA LYS A 157 6.54 13.33 8.04
C LYS A 157 6.42 11.81 7.89
N ILE A 158 7.15 11.08 8.69
CA ILE A 158 7.03 9.61 8.75
C ILE A 158 5.65 9.26 9.32
N PRO A 159 4.89 8.37 8.66
CA PRO A 159 3.55 7.98 9.11
C PRO A 159 3.60 7.22 10.44
N GLN A 160 2.55 7.33 11.23
CA GLN A 160 2.42 6.67 12.52
C GLN A 160 2.04 5.21 12.42
N ALA A 161 1.38 4.83 11.33
CA ALA A 161 1.00 3.44 11.07
C ALA A 161 1.17 3.07 9.61
N MET A 162 1.21 1.77 9.34
CA MET A 162 1.31 1.19 8.00
C MET A 162 0.22 0.14 7.83
N PHE A 163 -0.53 0.24 6.75
CA PHE A 163 -1.43 -0.82 6.30
C PHE A 163 -0.78 -1.56 5.13
N ILE A 164 -0.40 -2.83 5.34
CA ILE A 164 0.39 -3.59 4.37
C ILE A 164 -0.40 -4.79 3.87
N VAL A 165 -0.55 -4.90 2.55
CA VAL A 165 -1.12 -6.08 1.89
C VAL A 165 0.01 -7.02 1.45
N ASP A 166 -0.01 -8.26 1.95
CA ASP A 166 1.00 -9.29 1.71
C ASP A 166 2.41 -8.91 2.23
N PRO A 167 2.59 -8.78 3.56
CA PRO A 167 3.84 -8.29 4.17
C PRO A 167 5.06 -9.16 3.84
N ARG A 168 4.87 -10.42 3.44
CA ARG A 168 5.97 -11.30 3.01
C ARG A 168 6.62 -10.81 1.72
N LYS A 169 5.87 -10.16 0.86
CA LYS A 169 6.36 -9.62 -0.41
C LYS A 169 7.03 -8.26 -0.25
N GLU A 170 6.62 -7.51 0.76
CA GLU A 170 7.10 -6.15 1.03
C GLU A 170 8.31 -6.10 1.97
N ARG A 171 8.89 -7.24 2.31
CA ARG A 171 10.05 -7.36 3.21
C ARG A 171 11.38 -7.00 2.53
#